data_f8bd86605f6ed67ef3f2fcdb4a40aeac
#
_entry.id   f8bd86605f6ed67ef3f2fcdb4a40aeac
#
_cell.length_a   1.000
_cell.length_b   1.000
_cell.length_c   1.000
_cell.angle_alpha   90.00
_cell.angle_beta   90.00
_cell.angle_gamma   90.00
#
_symmetry.space_group_name_H-M   'P 1'
#
loop_
_entity.id
_entity.type
_entity.pdbx_description
1 polymer ?
#
loop_
_entity_poly.entity_id
_entity_poly.type
_entity_poly.pdbx_seq_one_letter_code
_entity_poly.pdbx_strand_id
1 'polypeptide(L)'
;MLNMIPLPKHNWPILQPGWVWLCGAGPGDAGLLTLHALNALRQADVIVYDALVGSSILEWANPKADLIYAGKRGGKPSAKQRDISLHLVELANKGKKVLRLKGGDPFVFGRGGEEAQTLVQHQIPIRIIPGISAGIGGLAYAGVPVTHRDVNQSVTFVTGHDQSGESPSSLNWKAISDGSQVLVIYMGIKHIARITSELLKAGRSNSEPVAVVTNATTDEQ
;
A
#
# COMPACT_ATOMS: atom_id res chain seq x y z
N MET A 1 14.80 7.31 26.19
CA MET A 1 14.39 8.38 25.25
C MET A 1 14.56 7.80 23.87
N LEU A 2 13.47 7.52 23.16
CA LEU A 2 13.52 7.15 21.75
C LEU A 2 14.21 8.30 20.99
N ASN A 3 15.35 8.02 20.37
CA ASN A 3 16.05 8.98 19.52
C ASN A 3 15.17 9.30 18.32
N MET A 4 14.33 10.32 18.43
CA MET A 4 13.54 10.78 17.29
C MET A 4 14.50 11.33 16.24
N ILE A 5 14.57 10.69 15.08
CA ILE A 5 15.35 11.15 13.93
C ILE A 5 14.87 12.57 13.59
N PRO A 6 15.69 13.64 13.71
CA PRO A 6 15.21 14.99 13.44
C PRO A 6 14.85 15.14 11.97
N LEU A 7 13.67 15.70 11.67
CA LEU A 7 13.33 16.10 10.32
C LEU A 7 14.21 17.28 9.89
N PRO A 8 14.71 17.32 8.65
CA PRO A 8 15.47 18.44 8.13
C PRO A 8 14.61 19.72 8.10
N LYS A 9 15.26 20.88 8.09
CA LYS A 9 14.55 22.15 7.99
C LYS A 9 13.79 22.24 6.66
N HIS A 10 12.46 22.34 6.74
CA HIS A 10 11.57 22.41 5.58
C HIS A 10 10.23 23.01 6.02
N ASN A 11 9.47 23.56 5.09
CA ASN A 11 8.09 24.00 5.35
C ASN A 11 7.15 22.78 5.36
N TRP A 12 7.18 22.04 6.46
CA TRP A 12 6.39 20.81 6.60
C TRP A 12 4.89 21.12 6.68
N PRO A 13 4.06 20.36 5.96
CA PRO A 13 2.60 20.51 6.09
C PRO A 13 2.15 20.13 7.50
N ILE A 14 1.12 20.82 7.95
CA ILE A 14 0.53 20.62 9.29
C ILE A 14 -0.76 19.81 9.14
N LEU A 15 -0.84 18.69 9.87
CA LEU A 15 -2.07 17.90 10.01
C LEU A 15 -3.02 18.66 10.94
N GLN A 16 -4.13 19.16 10.39
CA GLN A 16 -5.10 19.93 11.13
C GLN A 16 -6.11 19.02 11.88
N PRO A 17 -6.70 19.48 13.01
CA PRO A 17 -7.82 18.80 13.63
C PRO A 17 -8.98 18.60 12.64
N GLY A 18 -9.59 17.41 12.65
CA GLY A 18 -10.66 17.04 11.73
C GLY A 18 -10.22 16.63 10.32
N TRP A 19 -8.92 16.58 10.05
CA TRP A 19 -8.36 16.09 8.79
C TRP A 19 -7.99 14.62 8.87
N VAL A 20 -8.09 13.95 7.72
CA VAL A 20 -7.55 12.59 7.54
C VAL A 20 -6.45 12.62 6.48
N TRP A 21 -5.25 12.17 6.83
CA TRP A 21 -4.19 11.94 5.86
C TRP A 21 -4.10 10.44 5.55
N LEU A 22 -4.23 10.09 4.25
CA LEU A 22 -4.02 8.74 3.74
C LEU A 22 -2.55 8.63 3.34
N CYS A 23 -1.79 7.78 4.01
CA CYS A 23 -0.35 7.76 3.93
C CYS A 23 0.19 6.35 3.63
N GLY A 24 1.13 6.27 2.69
CA GLY A 24 1.87 5.05 2.43
C GLY A 24 2.99 4.83 3.45
N ALA A 25 3.07 3.61 3.96
CA ALA A 25 4.11 3.15 4.88
C ALA A 25 5.32 2.54 4.16
N GLY A 26 5.28 2.45 2.83
CA GLY A 26 6.31 1.71 2.11
C GLY A 26 6.11 0.19 2.15
N PRO A 27 7.03 -0.57 1.54
CA PRO A 27 6.85 -2.01 1.30
C PRO A 27 7.25 -2.91 2.47
N GLY A 28 7.87 -2.38 3.53
CA GLY A 28 8.31 -3.17 4.70
C GLY A 28 9.41 -2.48 5.50
N ASP A 29 10.56 -2.21 4.86
CA ASP A 29 11.68 -1.50 5.49
C ASP A 29 11.27 -0.07 5.91
N ALA A 30 11.44 0.25 7.18
CA ALA A 30 11.17 1.57 7.72
C ALA A 30 12.03 2.67 7.07
N GLY A 31 13.22 2.35 6.60
CA GLY A 31 14.09 3.27 5.86
C GLY A 31 13.52 3.76 4.53
N LEU A 32 12.50 3.08 4.01
CA LEU A 32 11.76 3.48 2.80
C LEU A 32 10.55 4.36 3.08
N LEU A 33 10.36 4.77 4.32
CA LEU A 33 9.31 5.72 4.67
C LEU A 33 9.64 7.11 4.10
N THR A 34 8.66 7.76 3.51
CA THR A 34 8.87 9.14 3.04
C THR A 34 8.99 10.10 4.23
N LEU A 35 9.74 11.19 4.07
CA LEU A 35 9.85 12.22 5.09
C LEU A 35 8.48 12.86 5.41
N HIS A 36 7.58 12.96 4.44
CA HIS A 36 6.21 13.40 4.68
C HIS A 36 5.43 12.42 5.55
N ALA A 37 5.61 11.12 5.36
CA ALA A 37 4.97 10.10 6.19
C ALA A 37 5.51 10.15 7.62
N LEU A 38 6.82 10.33 7.80
CA LEU A 38 7.42 10.53 9.12
C LEU A 38 6.89 11.79 9.81
N ASN A 39 6.73 12.89 9.07
CA ASN A 39 6.12 14.12 9.59
C ASN A 39 4.66 13.89 10.03
N ALA A 40 3.88 13.11 9.26
CA ALA A 40 2.51 12.77 9.59
C ALA A 40 2.39 11.91 10.85
N LEU A 41 3.24 10.88 10.98
CA LEU A 41 3.30 10.00 12.16
C LEU A 41 3.49 10.77 13.46
N ARG A 42 4.29 11.84 13.40
CA ARG A 42 4.60 12.68 14.57
C ARG A 42 3.50 13.64 14.99
N GLN A 43 2.61 13.97 14.05
CA GLN A 43 1.55 14.95 14.29
C GLN A 43 0.20 14.31 14.62
N ALA A 44 0.01 13.05 14.29
CA ALA A 44 -1.27 12.37 14.45
C ALA A 44 -1.67 12.21 15.92
N ASP A 45 -2.95 12.43 16.22
CA ASP A 45 -3.58 12.04 17.49
C ASP A 45 -4.03 10.58 17.44
N VAL A 46 -4.40 10.09 16.24
CA VAL A 46 -4.84 8.72 16.00
C VAL A 46 -4.22 8.20 14.73
N ILE A 47 -3.67 6.98 14.78
CA ILE A 47 -3.11 6.27 13.64
C ILE A 47 -3.90 4.99 13.42
N VAL A 48 -4.64 4.93 12.32
CA VAL A 48 -5.37 3.74 11.88
C VAL A 48 -4.52 3.01 10.85
N TYR A 49 -4.07 1.79 11.17
CA TYR A 49 -3.10 1.06 10.35
C TYR A 49 -3.55 -0.38 10.04
N ASP A 50 -3.03 -0.95 8.95
CA ASP A 50 -3.34 -2.33 8.52
C ASP A 50 -2.20 -3.32 8.82
N ALA A 51 -2.42 -4.58 8.45
CA ALA A 51 -1.50 -5.69 8.73
C ALA A 51 -0.16 -5.62 7.98
N LEU A 52 -0.06 -4.79 6.94
CA LEU A 52 1.15 -4.66 6.12
C LEU A 52 2.10 -3.57 6.62
N VAL A 53 1.70 -2.84 7.67
CA VAL A 53 2.55 -1.83 8.30
C VAL A 53 3.46 -2.49 9.31
N GLY A 54 4.76 -2.38 9.10
CA GLY A 54 5.77 -2.93 10.01
C GLY A 54 5.73 -2.24 11.40
N SER A 55 5.95 -3.02 12.46
CA SER A 55 5.99 -2.51 13.84
C SER A 55 7.05 -1.43 14.06
N SER A 56 8.20 -1.55 13.40
CA SER A 56 9.30 -0.57 13.47
C SER A 56 8.89 0.84 12.99
N ILE A 57 7.94 0.93 12.06
CA ILE A 57 7.40 2.22 11.60
C ILE A 57 6.55 2.87 12.69
N LEU A 58 5.77 2.08 13.42
CA LEU A 58 4.90 2.58 14.49
C LEU A 58 5.70 3.12 15.70
N GLU A 59 6.93 2.66 15.88
CA GLU A 59 7.85 3.19 16.91
C GLU A 59 8.21 4.67 16.67
N TRP A 60 8.09 5.15 15.43
CA TRP A 60 8.36 6.54 15.06
C TRP A 60 7.14 7.46 15.22
N ALA A 61 6.01 6.91 15.63
CA ALA A 61 4.79 7.66 15.85
C ALA A 61 4.90 8.61 17.05
N ASN A 62 4.01 9.60 17.11
CA ASN A 62 3.80 10.38 18.30
C ASN A 62 3.47 9.44 19.48
N PRO A 63 4.24 9.45 20.57
CA PRO A 63 4.01 8.54 21.71
C PRO A 63 2.64 8.73 22.39
N LYS A 64 1.94 9.84 22.11
CA LYS A 64 0.60 10.13 22.60
C LYS A 64 -0.50 9.73 21.62
N ALA A 65 -0.14 9.21 20.43
CA ALA A 65 -1.11 8.82 19.45
C ALA A 65 -1.80 7.50 19.83
N ASP A 66 -3.11 7.45 19.64
CA ASP A 66 -3.88 6.21 19.73
C ASP A 66 -3.60 5.34 18.48
N LEU A 67 -3.11 4.11 18.68
CA LEU A 67 -2.84 3.17 17.59
C LEU A 67 -4.05 2.22 17.41
N ILE A 68 -4.73 2.31 16.27
CA ILE A 68 -5.92 1.51 15.95
C ILE A 68 -5.60 0.55 14.80
N TYR A 69 -5.57 -0.74 15.10
CA TYR A 69 -5.38 -1.78 14.10
C TYR A 69 -6.66 -2.03 13.30
N ALA A 70 -6.61 -1.82 11.98
CA ALA A 70 -7.72 -2.03 11.04
C ALA A 70 -7.54 -3.26 10.13
N GLY A 71 -6.49 -4.07 10.35
CA GLY A 71 -6.23 -5.30 9.61
C GLY A 71 -7.15 -6.47 10.01
N LYS A 72 -7.05 -7.58 9.28
CA LYS A 72 -7.75 -8.82 9.65
C LYS A 72 -7.13 -9.40 10.91
N ARG A 73 -7.92 -9.56 11.97
CA ARG A 73 -7.52 -10.39 13.12
C ARG A 73 -7.93 -11.82 12.84
N GLY A 74 -6.98 -12.78 12.98
CA GLY A 74 -7.24 -14.20 12.75
C GLY A 74 -8.53 -14.67 13.42
N GLY A 75 -9.38 -15.35 12.64
CA GLY A 75 -10.63 -15.96 13.12
C GLY A 75 -11.84 -15.02 13.32
N LYS A 76 -11.70 -13.70 13.16
CA LYS A 76 -12.86 -12.78 13.19
C LYS A 76 -13.18 -12.27 11.79
N PRO A 77 -14.47 -12.02 11.45
CA PRO A 77 -14.82 -11.34 10.21
C PRO A 77 -14.01 -10.03 10.09
N SER A 78 -13.35 -9.82 8.95
CA SER A 78 -12.66 -8.54 8.75
C SER A 78 -13.70 -7.43 8.76
N ALA A 79 -13.39 -6.31 9.40
CA ALA A 79 -14.16 -5.09 9.20
C ALA A 79 -14.32 -4.87 7.69
N LYS A 80 -15.55 -4.65 7.24
CA LYS A 80 -15.78 -4.32 5.84
C LYS A 80 -15.02 -3.02 5.55
N GLN A 81 -14.50 -2.85 4.35
CA GLN A 81 -13.77 -1.62 3.98
C GLN A 81 -14.60 -0.36 4.29
N ARG A 82 -15.91 -0.44 4.09
CA ARG A 82 -16.85 0.63 4.42
C ARG A 82 -16.82 0.98 5.92
N ASP A 83 -16.68 0.00 6.79
CA ASP A 83 -16.66 0.22 8.24
C ASP A 83 -15.37 0.96 8.66
N ILE A 84 -14.24 0.64 8.02
CA ILE A 84 -12.97 1.36 8.23
C ILE A 84 -13.11 2.82 7.78
N SER A 85 -13.64 3.05 6.57
CA SER A 85 -13.81 4.41 6.03
C SER A 85 -14.76 5.26 6.90
N LEU A 86 -15.87 4.68 7.37
CA LEU A 86 -16.78 5.38 8.27
C LEU A 86 -16.15 5.66 9.63
N HIS A 87 -15.32 4.75 10.13
CA HIS A 87 -14.59 4.99 11.37
C HIS A 87 -13.59 6.15 11.26
N LEU A 88 -12.92 6.31 10.10
CA LEU A 88 -12.09 7.49 9.82
C LEU A 88 -12.91 8.78 9.86
N VAL A 89 -14.13 8.76 9.29
CA VAL A 89 -15.08 9.90 9.33
C VAL A 89 -15.45 10.24 10.77
N GLU A 90 -15.79 9.25 11.60
CA GLU A 90 -16.13 9.47 13.01
C GLU A 90 -14.99 10.10 13.80
N LEU A 91 -13.74 9.63 13.60
CA LEU A 91 -12.58 10.19 14.26
C LEU A 91 -12.33 11.64 13.84
N ALA A 92 -12.43 11.94 12.55
CA ALA A 92 -12.29 13.30 12.03
C ALA A 92 -13.37 14.25 12.58
N ASN A 93 -14.63 13.81 12.62
CA ASN A 93 -15.74 14.58 13.18
C ASN A 93 -15.57 14.88 14.69
N LYS A 94 -14.82 14.05 15.42
CA LYS A 94 -14.41 14.32 16.80
C LYS A 94 -13.24 15.31 16.89
N GLY A 95 -12.82 15.92 15.79
CA GLY A 95 -11.73 16.88 15.73
C GLY A 95 -10.32 16.26 15.88
N LYS A 96 -10.18 14.93 15.73
CA LYS A 96 -8.87 14.28 15.80
C LYS A 96 -8.03 14.57 14.55
N LYS A 97 -6.72 14.61 14.72
CA LYS A 97 -5.73 14.57 13.64
C LYS A 97 -5.50 13.11 13.27
N VAL A 98 -6.13 12.66 12.17
CA VAL A 98 -6.19 11.24 11.82
C VAL A 98 -5.18 10.91 10.74
N LEU A 99 -4.33 9.92 11.01
CA LEU A 99 -3.44 9.31 10.02
C LEU A 99 -3.95 7.90 9.70
N ARG A 100 -4.35 7.66 8.45
CA ARG A 100 -4.57 6.33 7.90
C ARG A 100 -3.29 5.84 7.26
N LEU A 101 -2.58 4.93 7.92
CA LEU A 101 -1.30 4.38 7.48
C LEU A 101 -1.52 3.04 6.78
N LYS A 102 -1.04 2.91 5.54
CA LYS A 102 -1.27 1.76 4.64
C LYS A 102 0.04 1.20 4.14
N GLY A 103 0.18 -0.12 4.09
CA GLY A 103 1.34 -0.75 3.46
C GLY A 103 1.50 -0.33 1.99
N GLY A 104 2.73 -0.17 1.53
CA GLY A 104 3.03 0.30 0.18
C GLY A 104 2.60 1.75 -0.07
N ASP A 105 1.87 1.96 -1.16
CA ASP A 105 1.25 3.22 -1.55
C ASP A 105 -0.28 3.14 -1.39
N PRO A 106 -0.97 4.18 -0.90
CA PRO A 106 -2.41 4.15 -0.68
C PRO A 106 -3.23 3.89 -1.94
N PHE A 107 -2.73 4.31 -3.10
CA PHE A 107 -3.44 4.27 -4.39
C PHE A 107 -2.99 3.14 -5.31
N VAL A 108 -2.04 2.30 -4.89
CA VAL A 108 -1.59 1.13 -5.65
C VAL A 108 -2.12 -0.14 -4.99
N PHE A 109 -3.25 -0.65 -5.46
CA PHE A 109 -3.98 -1.83 -4.93
C PHE A 109 -4.25 -1.80 -3.43
N GLY A 110 -4.22 -0.59 -2.83
CA GLY A 110 -4.40 -0.37 -1.39
C GLY A 110 -5.82 0.08 -1.00
N ARG A 111 -6.77 0.20 -1.95
CA ARG A 111 -8.14 0.69 -1.72
C ARG A 111 -8.23 2.11 -1.14
N GLY A 112 -7.13 2.88 -1.19
CA GLY A 112 -7.09 4.26 -0.70
C GLY A 112 -8.05 5.18 -1.48
N GLY A 113 -8.35 4.88 -2.75
CA GLY A 113 -9.34 5.60 -3.55
C GLY A 113 -10.75 5.49 -2.97
N GLU A 114 -11.15 4.29 -2.51
CA GLU A 114 -12.46 4.06 -1.85
C GLU A 114 -12.55 4.81 -0.51
N GLU A 115 -11.46 4.78 0.27
CA GLU A 115 -11.37 5.53 1.54
C GLU A 115 -11.46 7.04 1.29
N ALA A 116 -10.72 7.56 0.29
CA ALA A 116 -10.74 8.96 -0.08
C ALA A 116 -12.13 9.42 -0.55
N GLN A 117 -12.80 8.63 -1.41
CA GLN A 117 -14.16 8.92 -1.87
C GLN A 117 -15.14 9.02 -0.71
N THR A 118 -15.10 8.08 0.25
CA THR A 118 -15.96 8.10 1.42
C THR A 118 -15.73 9.36 2.27
N LEU A 119 -14.47 9.71 2.51
CA LEU A 119 -14.12 10.90 3.29
C LEU A 119 -14.62 12.19 2.62
N VAL A 120 -14.41 12.32 1.30
CA VAL A 120 -14.88 13.48 0.53
C VAL A 120 -16.41 13.58 0.52
N GLN A 121 -17.13 12.46 0.38
CA GLN A 121 -18.60 12.42 0.47
C GLN A 121 -19.11 12.91 1.82
N HIS A 122 -18.34 12.72 2.89
CA HIS A 122 -18.66 13.22 4.24
C HIS A 122 -18.02 14.58 4.54
N GLN A 123 -17.49 15.27 3.51
CA GLN A 123 -16.88 16.59 3.62
C GLN A 123 -15.67 16.66 4.58
N ILE A 124 -15.00 15.52 4.78
CA ILE A 124 -13.77 15.46 5.56
C ILE A 124 -12.58 15.89 4.68
N PRO A 125 -11.81 16.90 5.09
CA PRO A 125 -10.60 17.29 4.37
C PRO A 125 -9.56 16.20 4.42
N ILE A 126 -8.95 15.90 3.25
CA ILE A 126 -7.95 14.85 3.11
C ILE A 126 -6.64 15.35 2.53
N ARG A 127 -5.59 14.61 2.82
CA ARG A 127 -4.30 14.70 2.10
C ARG A 127 -3.79 13.30 1.79
N ILE A 128 -3.26 13.12 0.58
CA ILE A 128 -2.59 11.88 0.20
C ILE A 128 -1.10 12.08 0.33
N ILE A 129 -0.45 11.12 1.00
CA ILE A 129 1.01 11.03 1.09
C ILE A 129 1.41 9.71 0.42
N PRO A 130 2.09 9.76 -0.74
CA PRO A 130 2.55 8.56 -1.41
C PRO A 130 3.50 7.73 -0.56
N GLY A 131 3.59 6.45 -0.87
CA GLY A 131 4.60 5.54 -0.36
C GLY A 131 5.25 4.74 -1.48
N ILE A 132 6.39 4.13 -1.19
CA ILE A 132 7.04 3.22 -2.13
C ILE A 132 6.21 1.94 -2.20
N SER A 133 5.70 1.61 -3.39
CA SER A 133 4.92 0.39 -3.59
C SER A 133 5.82 -0.84 -3.73
N ALA A 134 5.36 -2.00 -3.25
CA ALA A 134 6.13 -3.24 -3.24
C ALA A 134 6.58 -3.69 -4.65
N GLY A 135 5.79 -3.47 -5.68
CA GLY A 135 6.16 -3.79 -7.06
C GLY A 135 7.28 -2.91 -7.64
N ILE A 136 7.71 -1.89 -6.91
CA ILE A 136 8.89 -1.06 -7.24
C ILE A 136 9.98 -1.31 -6.20
N GLY A 137 9.69 -1.06 -4.92
CA GLY A 137 10.67 -1.17 -3.85
C GLY A 137 11.15 -2.60 -3.60
N GLY A 138 10.23 -3.58 -3.60
CA GLY A 138 10.56 -4.98 -3.40
C GLY A 138 11.40 -5.57 -4.54
N LEU A 139 11.09 -5.20 -5.78
CA LEU A 139 11.91 -5.64 -6.92
C LEU A 139 13.30 -5.02 -6.90
N ALA A 140 13.41 -3.74 -6.51
CA ALA A 140 14.71 -3.08 -6.35
C ALA A 140 15.57 -3.77 -5.28
N TYR A 141 14.99 -4.16 -4.13
CA TYR A 141 15.67 -4.91 -3.08
C TYR A 141 16.07 -6.33 -3.53
N ALA A 142 15.29 -6.94 -4.41
CA ALA A 142 15.63 -8.22 -5.04
C ALA A 142 16.67 -8.09 -6.18
N GLY A 143 17.17 -6.89 -6.47
CA GLY A 143 18.11 -6.65 -7.58
C GLY A 143 17.48 -6.78 -8.97
N VAL A 144 16.14 -6.72 -9.07
CA VAL A 144 15.40 -6.87 -10.33
C VAL A 144 14.90 -5.49 -10.78
N PRO A 145 15.45 -4.91 -11.86
CA PRO A 145 14.95 -3.64 -12.38
C PRO A 145 13.58 -3.85 -13.05
N VAL A 146 12.62 -2.97 -12.71
CA VAL A 146 11.27 -2.99 -13.31
C VAL A 146 11.31 -2.62 -14.78
N THR A 147 12.25 -1.76 -15.19
CA THR A 147 12.50 -1.37 -16.58
C THR A 147 13.99 -1.48 -16.91
N HIS A 148 14.28 -1.86 -18.15
CA HIS A 148 15.65 -1.88 -18.65
C HIS A 148 15.66 -1.46 -20.11
N ARG A 149 16.53 -0.50 -20.47
CA ARG A 149 16.55 0.12 -21.81
C ARG A 149 16.57 -0.90 -22.95
N ASP A 150 17.37 -1.95 -22.82
CA ASP A 150 17.60 -2.94 -23.87
C ASP A 150 16.66 -4.15 -23.77
N VAL A 151 15.81 -4.24 -22.73
CA VAL A 151 14.97 -5.43 -22.48
C VAL A 151 13.49 -5.07 -22.51
N ASN A 152 13.08 -4.02 -21.78
CA ASN A 152 11.68 -3.63 -21.69
C ASN A 152 11.49 -2.13 -21.53
N GLN A 153 10.51 -1.58 -22.23
CA GLN A 153 10.14 -0.18 -22.20
C GLN A 153 8.73 0.04 -21.64
N SER A 154 8.06 -1.04 -21.23
CA SER A 154 6.74 -0.99 -20.64
C SER A 154 6.59 -1.95 -19.49
N VAL A 155 5.77 -1.55 -18.49
CA VAL A 155 5.43 -2.34 -17.31
C VAL A 155 3.94 -2.20 -17.07
N THR A 156 3.29 -3.32 -16.81
CA THR A 156 1.90 -3.33 -16.37
C THR A 156 1.80 -3.88 -14.94
N PHE A 157 1.20 -3.10 -14.06
CA PHE A 157 0.85 -3.53 -12.71
C PHE A 157 -0.53 -4.17 -12.72
N VAL A 158 -0.63 -5.38 -12.16
CA VAL A 158 -1.87 -6.17 -12.14
C VAL A 158 -2.13 -6.67 -10.71
N THR A 159 -3.39 -6.81 -10.34
CA THR A 159 -3.74 -7.53 -9.10
C THR A 159 -4.03 -9.00 -9.39
N GLY A 160 -3.54 -9.89 -8.55
CA GLY A 160 -3.79 -11.33 -8.67
C GLY A 160 -5.12 -11.80 -8.05
N HIS A 161 -5.84 -10.91 -7.35
CA HIS A 161 -7.17 -11.21 -6.82
C HIS A 161 -8.07 -9.97 -6.86
N ASP A 162 -9.38 -10.19 -6.91
CA ASP A 162 -10.42 -9.15 -6.84
C ASP A 162 -10.93 -8.94 -5.40
N GLN A 163 -12.03 -8.20 -5.26
CA GLN A 163 -12.66 -7.92 -3.95
C GLN A 163 -13.21 -9.17 -3.26
N SER A 164 -13.56 -10.21 -4.02
CA SER A 164 -14.04 -11.50 -3.47
C SER A 164 -12.88 -12.36 -2.95
N GLY A 165 -11.63 -11.99 -3.27
CA GLY A 165 -10.44 -12.77 -2.98
C GLY A 165 -10.19 -13.88 -3.99
N GLU A 166 -10.91 -13.86 -5.13
CA GLU A 166 -10.72 -14.75 -6.26
C GLU A 166 -9.85 -14.09 -7.35
N SER A 167 -9.32 -14.90 -8.26
CA SER A 167 -8.57 -14.36 -9.41
C SER A 167 -9.51 -13.51 -10.28
N PRO A 168 -9.11 -12.28 -10.65
CA PRO A 168 -9.99 -11.35 -11.35
C PRO A 168 -10.48 -11.93 -12.69
N SER A 169 -11.78 -12.11 -12.81
CA SER A 169 -12.42 -12.56 -14.05
C SER A 169 -12.54 -11.45 -15.08
N SER A 170 -12.41 -10.19 -14.65
CA SER A 170 -12.55 -9.00 -15.50
C SER A 170 -11.25 -8.60 -16.22
N LEU A 171 -10.11 -9.24 -15.93
CA LEU A 171 -8.85 -8.93 -16.60
C LEU A 171 -8.80 -9.52 -17.99
N ASN A 172 -8.53 -8.69 -18.99
CA ASN A 172 -8.25 -9.15 -20.34
C ASN A 172 -6.79 -9.59 -20.46
N TRP A 173 -6.53 -10.86 -20.09
CA TRP A 173 -5.19 -11.44 -20.10
C TRP A 173 -4.51 -11.38 -21.47
N LYS A 174 -5.30 -11.51 -22.56
CA LYS A 174 -4.76 -11.40 -23.92
C LYS A 174 -4.23 -10.00 -24.19
N ALA A 175 -5.01 -8.96 -23.91
CA ALA A 175 -4.57 -7.59 -24.10
C ALA A 175 -3.37 -7.21 -23.19
N ILE A 176 -3.34 -7.70 -21.95
CA ILE A 176 -2.24 -7.50 -21.01
C ILE A 176 -0.96 -8.18 -21.54
N SER A 177 -1.07 -9.42 -22.02
CA SER A 177 0.06 -10.19 -22.55
C SER A 177 0.64 -9.57 -23.80
N ASP A 178 -0.21 -9.08 -24.71
CA ASP A 178 0.23 -8.46 -25.97
C ASP A 178 0.81 -7.05 -25.74
N GLY A 179 0.25 -6.31 -24.78
CA GLY A 179 0.56 -4.90 -24.59
C GLY A 179 1.73 -4.60 -23.65
N SER A 180 2.22 -5.58 -22.89
CA SER A 180 3.28 -5.33 -21.89
C SER A 180 4.36 -6.39 -21.91
N GLN A 181 5.61 -5.93 -21.97
CA GLN A 181 6.78 -6.82 -21.91
C GLN A 181 6.99 -7.37 -20.50
N VAL A 182 6.71 -6.57 -19.47
CA VAL A 182 6.86 -6.96 -18.07
C VAL A 182 5.54 -6.80 -17.33
N LEU A 183 5.16 -7.83 -16.59
CA LEU A 183 3.99 -7.82 -15.70
C LEU A 183 4.47 -7.89 -14.25
N VAL A 184 3.99 -6.97 -13.44
CA VAL A 184 4.19 -6.96 -11.99
C VAL A 184 2.87 -7.29 -11.33
N ILE A 185 2.77 -8.49 -10.76
CA ILE A 185 1.52 -9.04 -10.25
C ILE A 185 1.52 -8.99 -8.72
N TYR A 186 0.65 -8.14 -8.17
CA TYR A 186 0.44 -8.05 -6.72
C TYR A 186 -0.51 -9.13 -6.24
N MET A 187 -0.25 -9.67 -5.04
CA MET A 187 -1.15 -10.66 -4.40
C MET A 187 -1.42 -11.90 -5.25
N GLY A 188 -0.47 -12.26 -6.14
CA GLY A 188 -0.65 -13.33 -7.13
C GLY A 188 -0.45 -14.75 -6.59
N ILE A 189 0.25 -14.93 -5.48
CA ILE A 189 0.71 -16.26 -5.03
C ILE A 189 -0.43 -17.24 -4.81
N LYS A 190 -1.51 -16.83 -4.15
CA LYS A 190 -2.67 -17.70 -3.91
C LYS A 190 -3.27 -18.26 -5.21
N HIS A 191 -3.19 -17.51 -6.31
CA HIS A 191 -3.81 -17.82 -7.59
C HIS A 191 -2.78 -18.06 -8.70
N ILE A 192 -1.52 -18.31 -8.34
CA ILE A 192 -0.41 -18.37 -9.31
C ILE A 192 -0.65 -19.40 -10.43
N ALA A 193 -1.17 -20.57 -10.12
CA ALA A 193 -1.46 -21.60 -11.11
C ALA A 193 -2.49 -21.15 -12.16
N ARG A 194 -3.56 -20.46 -11.71
CA ARG A 194 -4.58 -19.90 -12.62
C ARG A 194 -4.01 -18.76 -13.46
N ILE A 195 -3.29 -17.83 -12.82
CA ILE A 195 -2.65 -16.71 -13.50
C ILE A 195 -1.71 -17.21 -14.60
N THR A 196 -0.86 -18.17 -14.29
CA THR A 196 0.06 -18.78 -15.25
C THR A 196 -0.69 -19.44 -16.40
N SER A 197 -1.78 -20.19 -16.11
CA SER A 197 -2.61 -20.80 -17.13
C SER A 197 -3.22 -19.76 -18.09
N GLU A 198 -3.73 -18.65 -17.56
CA GLU A 198 -4.31 -17.58 -18.39
C GLU A 198 -3.23 -16.86 -19.22
N LEU A 199 -2.05 -16.63 -18.70
CA LEU A 199 -0.93 -16.04 -19.45
C LEU A 199 -0.44 -16.95 -20.59
N LEU A 200 -0.34 -18.27 -20.34
CA LEU A 200 0.01 -19.25 -21.38
C LEU A 200 -1.06 -19.32 -22.49
N LYS A 201 -2.36 -19.35 -22.13
CA LYS A 201 -3.46 -19.26 -23.09
C LYS A 201 -3.45 -17.97 -23.89
N ALA A 202 -3.00 -16.88 -23.29
CA ALA A 202 -2.84 -15.58 -23.93
C ALA A 202 -1.62 -15.50 -24.85
N GLY A 203 -0.77 -16.53 -24.91
CA GLY A 203 0.37 -16.64 -25.81
C GLY A 203 1.73 -16.31 -25.19
N ARG A 204 1.81 -16.15 -23.85
CA ARG A 204 3.12 -16.05 -23.18
C ARG A 204 3.89 -17.36 -23.27
N SER A 205 5.21 -17.27 -23.38
CA SER A 205 6.07 -18.45 -23.44
C SER A 205 6.13 -19.15 -22.07
N ASN A 206 6.15 -20.47 -22.09
CA ASN A 206 6.39 -21.27 -20.88
C ASN A 206 7.85 -21.21 -20.39
N SER A 207 8.76 -20.65 -21.17
CA SER A 207 10.17 -20.41 -20.82
C SER A 207 10.42 -18.96 -20.35
N GLU A 208 9.36 -18.13 -20.24
CA GLU A 208 9.49 -16.77 -19.75
C GLU A 208 9.93 -16.77 -18.27
N PRO A 209 11.01 -16.04 -17.91
CA PRO A 209 11.51 -16.02 -16.54
C PRO A 209 10.52 -15.31 -15.61
N VAL A 210 10.34 -15.86 -14.41
CA VAL A 210 9.47 -15.33 -13.37
C VAL A 210 10.24 -15.16 -12.07
N ALA A 211 10.16 -13.98 -11.46
CA ALA A 211 10.64 -13.74 -10.11
C ALA A 211 9.44 -13.67 -9.14
N VAL A 212 9.57 -14.35 -8.00
CA VAL A 212 8.59 -14.28 -6.91
C VAL A 212 9.28 -13.66 -5.70
N VAL A 213 8.76 -12.54 -5.22
CA VAL A 213 9.28 -11.83 -4.04
C VAL A 213 8.19 -11.80 -2.99
N THR A 214 8.47 -12.36 -1.83
CA THR A 214 7.59 -12.33 -0.65
C THR A 214 8.27 -11.52 0.45
N ASN A 215 7.48 -10.98 1.38
CA ASN A 215 7.99 -10.16 2.51
C ASN A 215 8.97 -9.07 2.05
N ALA A 216 8.64 -8.42 0.93
CA ALA A 216 9.51 -7.48 0.23
C ALA A 216 10.11 -6.43 1.17
N THR A 217 11.43 -6.22 1.07
CA THR A 217 12.22 -5.25 1.83
C THR A 217 12.32 -5.50 3.34
N THR A 218 11.92 -6.66 3.81
CA THR A 218 12.14 -7.11 5.21
C THR A 218 13.30 -8.10 5.28
N ASP A 219 13.76 -8.41 6.49
CA ASP A 219 14.78 -9.42 6.74
C ASP A 219 14.36 -10.85 6.31
N GLU A 220 13.06 -11.04 6.04
CA GLU A 220 12.46 -12.30 5.58
C GLU A 220 12.22 -12.35 4.07
N GLN A 221 12.76 -11.39 3.30
CA GLN A 221 12.58 -11.36 1.85
C GLN A 221 13.18 -12.59 1.17
#